data_2d36b7d0620421b684621ff43ef86299
#
_entry.id   2d36b7d0620421b684621ff43ef86299
#
_cell.length_a   1.000
_cell.length_b   1.000
_cell.length_c   1.000
_cell.angle_alpha   90.00
_cell.angle_beta   90.00
_cell.angle_gamma   90.00
#
_symmetry.space_group_name_H-M   'P 1'
#
loop_
_entity.id
_entity.type
_entity.pdbx_description
1 polymer ?
#
loop_
_entity_poly.entity_id
_entity_poly.type
_entity_poly.pdbx_seq_one_letter_code
_entity_poly.pdbx_strand_id
1 'polypeptide(L)'
;MPRVMSMPHTKPGSVPSSAAPVSGAAPAEAQPRDERRIGRRALLTGGAVGAGLGAALGLGAALGIPALREASAPAAAEDDFGGETLPCHGAHQAGVVSTPTAHLRYLSYTLKPETDRDAIRRMFRILSGDVEGLTSGAAPLADPEPELAARPSRLTITVGVGPELVNRVDPAKRPAWLGPLPKFSRDRLDGAHDGGDLLLLLQADDPLPLAHATRMLERDLRAFADLAWSQQGFRQARGAEPSGTTMRNLMGQVDGTINPAPKDEDFADLVWVGAADSAAAGGGWLTGGSALVLRRIRMELDTWDQVDRPGREQTIGRTLDDGAPLTGGTEHTPVDFEAKSAIGLPVIPSYAHIRRAHSTDPSERIYRRAANYDEGGESGLLFACFQRDPRTQFIPIQQRLDELDLLNEWVTHTGSAVFAILPGFAPGESLGASLLA
;
A
#
# COMPACT_ATOMS: atom_id res chain seq x y z
N MET A 1 -31.52 -2.55 -57.89
CA MET A 1 -30.73 -3.49 -58.74
C MET A 1 -29.68 -2.69 -59.51
N PRO A 2 -28.39 -3.02 -59.41
CA PRO A 2 -27.80 -4.23 -60.03
C PRO A 2 -26.76 -4.98 -59.18
N ARG A 3 -26.75 -6.28 -59.46
CA ARG A 3 -25.67 -7.26 -59.58
C ARG A 3 -24.59 -7.43 -58.50
N VAL A 4 -24.76 -8.55 -57.80
CA VAL A 4 -23.75 -9.34 -57.06
C VAL A 4 -22.68 -9.85 -58.00
N MET A 5 -21.40 -9.68 -57.63
CA MET A 5 -20.25 -10.37 -58.25
C MET A 5 -19.57 -11.26 -57.23
N SER A 6 -19.57 -12.55 -57.51
CA SER A 6 -19.03 -13.68 -56.74
C SER A 6 -17.52 -13.75 -56.92
N MET A 7 -16.75 -13.98 -55.84
CA MET A 7 -15.33 -14.30 -55.91
C MET A 7 -15.10 -15.78 -55.58
N PRO A 8 -14.09 -16.44 -56.19
CA PRO A 8 -13.86 -17.87 -56.04
C PRO A 8 -12.96 -18.22 -54.84
N HIS A 9 -13.27 -19.34 -54.22
CA HIS A 9 -12.49 -20.00 -53.19
C HIS A 9 -11.18 -20.59 -53.74
N THR A 10 -10.03 -20.32 -53.08
CA THR A 10 -8.76 -21.07 -53.25
C THR A 10 -8.52 -21.91 -51.99
N LYS A 11 -8.23 -23.20 -52.20
CA LYS A 11 -7.87 -24.22 -51.22
C LYS A 11 -6.41 -24.06 -50.76
N PRO A 12 -6.03 -24.49 -49.53
CA PRO A 12 -4.66 -24.44 -49.03
C PRO A 12 -3.82 -25.62 -49.58
N GLY A 13 -2.60 -25.28 -49.99
CA GLY A 13 -1.60 -26.24 -50.44
C GLY A 13 -0.85 -26.90 -49.29
N SER A 14 -0.57 -28.18 -49.47
CA SER A 14 0.18 -29.09 -48.62
C SER A 14 1.68 -28.77 -48.59
N VAL A 15 2.32 -28.84 -47.41
CA VAL A 15 3.77 -28.73 -47.17
C VAL A 15 4.35 -30.17 -47.10
N PRO A 16 5.46 -30.49 -47.79
CA PRO A 16 6.09 -31.80 -47.67
C PRO A 16 7.01 -31.90 -46.44
N SER A 17 6.90 -33.02 -45.75
CA SER A 17 7.78 -33.51 -44.70
C SER A 17 9.11 -33.95 -45.28
N SER A 18 10.23 -33.47 -44.68
CA SER A 18 11.57 -34.03 -44.88
C SER A 18 12.19 -34.31 -43.53
N ALA A 19 12.21 -35.60 -43.16
CA ALA A 19 12.96 -36.11 -42.02
C ALA A 19 14.30 -36.65 -42.50
N ALA A 20 15.40 -36.26 -41.84
CA ALA A 20 16.67 -36.98 -41.86
C ALA A 20 17.12 -37.28 -40.43
N PRO A 21 17.68 -38.44 -40.14
CA PRO A 21 17.95 -38.89 -38.76
C PRO A 21 19.31 -38.42 -38.25
N VAL A 22 19.37 -37.98 -37.00
CA VAL A 22 20.63 -37.76 -36.28
C VAL A 22 20.82 -38.86 -35.24
N SER A 23 21.99 -39.47 -35.39
CA SER A 23 22.63 -40.54 -34.64
C SER A 23 22.59 -40.38 -33.12
N GLY A 24 22.35 -41.51 -32.43
CA GLY A 24 22.28 -41.62 -31.01
C GLY A 24 23.60 -41.46 -30.28
N ALA A 25 23.50 -40.88 -29.07
CA ALA A 25 24.49 -41.03 -28.01
C ALA A 25 23.73 -41.59 -26.78
N ALA A 26 24.29 -42.67 -26.22
CA ALA A 26 23.71 -43.41 -25.09
C ALA A 26 23.69 -42.57 -23.79
N PRO A 27 22.73 -42.81 -22.90
CA PRO A 27 22.69 -42.12 -21.63
C PRO A 27 23.68 -42.73 -20.64
N ALA A 28 24.42 -41.85 -19.92
CA ALA A 28 25.27 -42.21 -18.80
C ALA A 28 24.44 -42.68 -17.61
N GLU A 29 24.85 -43.80 -17.03
CA GLU A 29 24.25 -44.39 -15.80
C GLU A 29 24.31 -43.43 -14.61
N ALA A 30 23.16 -43.19 -14.04
CA ALA A 30 23.02 -42.46 -12.78
C ALA A 30 23.31 -43.39 -11.59
N GLN A 31 24.32 -43.03 -10.81
CA GLN A 31 24.58 -43.67 -9.52
C GLN A 31 23.52 -43.29 -8.47
N PRO A 32 23.13 -44.22 -7.58
CA PRO A 32 22.08 -43.97 -6.57
C PRO A 32 22.61 -43.03 -5.47
N ARG A 33 21.86 -41.94 -5.23
CA ARG A 33 22.04 -41.07 -4.06
C ARG A 33 21.45 -41.76 -2.83
N ASP A 34 22.30 -41.98 -1.86
CA ASP A 34 22.00 -42.52 -0.54
C ASP A 34 21.07 -41.57 0.24
N GLU A 35 19.77 -41.86 0.32
CA GLU A 35 18.78 -41.17 1.13
C GLU A 35 18.94 -41.59 2.60
N ARG A 36 19.73 -40.85 3.37
CA ARG A 36 19.75 -41.00 4.84
C ARG A 36 18.42 -40.49 5.40
N ARG A 37 17.51 -41.40 5.64
CA ARG A 37 16.31 -41.19 6.48
C ARG A 37 16.76 -40.92 7.91
N ILE A 38 16.64 -39.68 8.37
CA ILE A 38 16.80 -39.32 9.79
C ILE A 38 15.53 -39.77 10.52
N GLY A 39 15.66 -40.86 11.26
CA GLY A 39 14.58 -41.43 12.06
C GLY A 39 14.28 -40.54 13.28
N ARG A 40 12.99 -40.32 13.55
CA ARG A 40 12.41 -39.55 14.69
C ARG A 40 12.82 -40.04 16.09
N ARG A 41 13.75 -41.00 16.24
CA ARG A 41 14.17 -41.57 17.52
C ARG A 41 15.53 -41.05 18.05
N ALA A 42 16.22 -40.18 17.33
CA ALA A 42 17.54 -39.65 17.75
C ALA A 42 17.46 -38.34 18.59
N LEU A 43 16.30 -37.88 18.95
CA LEU A 43 16.09 -36.58 19.64
C LEU A 43 15.83 -36.71 21.15
N LEU A 44 15.95 -37.93 21.75
CA LEU A 44 15.65 -38.14 23.17
C LEU A 44 16.82 -38.67 24.01
N THR A 45 18.07 -38.67 23.52
CA THR A 45 19.25 -39.13 24.30
C THR A 45 20.42 -38.15 24.30
N GLY A 46 20.15 -36.85 24.51
CA GLY A 46 21.15 -35.78 24.58
C GLY A 46 21.14 -34.97 25.87
N GLY A 47 20.59 -35.49 26.94
CA GLY A 47 20.40 -34.76 28.20
C GLY A 47 21.04 -35.45 29.41
N ALA A 48 22.35 -35.64 29.42
CA ALA A 48 23.08 -36.00 30.66
C ALA A 48 24.60 -36.03 30.45
N VAL A 49 25.26 -34.92 30.15
CA VAL A 49 26.68 -34.68 30.46
C VAL A 49 26.86 -33.17 30.69
N GLY A 50 26.69 -32.74 31.89
CA GLY A 50 26.80 -31.31 32.27
C GLY A 50 26.94 -31.10 33.77
N ALA A 51 27.38 -32.11 34.51
CA ALA A 51 27.66 -31.99 35.95
C ALA A 51 29.01 -32.64 36.28
N GLY A 52 30.10 -31.91 36.10
CA GLY A 52 31.38 -32.43 36.48
C GLY A 52 32.58 -31.62 35.99
N LEU A 53 32.67 -30.33 36.31
CA LEU A 53 33.93 -29.55 36.26
C LEU A 53 33.80 -28.28 37.13
N GLY A 54 33.56 -28.47 38.40
CA GLY A 54 33.43 -27.40 39.40
C GLY A 54 34.22 -27.70 40.69
N ALA A 55 35.41 -28.30 40.61
CA ALA A 55 36.23 -28.54 41.79
C ALA A 55 37.73 -28.67 41.41
N ALA A 56 38.34 -27.61 40.91
CA ALA A 56 39.80 -27.47 40.88
C ALA A 56 40.22 -26.02 40.54
N LEU A 57 39.88 -25.03 41.35
CA LEU A 57 40.55 -23.72 41.36
C LEU A 57 40.45 -23.11 42.76
N GLY A 58 41.06 -23.73 43.70
CA GLY A 58 41.32 -23.21 45.03
C GLY A 58 42.75 -23.48 45.41
N LEU A 59 43.72 -22.72 44.88
CA LEU A 59 45.05 -22.48 45.41
C LEU A 59 45.89 -21.70 44.38
N GLY A 60 45.87 -20.37 44.50
CA GLY A 60 46.63 -19.47 43.61
C GLY A 60 46.45 -18.00 43.95
N ALA A 61 46.26 -17.71 45.24
CA ALA A 61 46.24 -16.33 45.72
C ALA A 61 47.62 -15.95 46.26
N ALA A 62 48.50 -15.56 45.40
CA ALA A 62 49.73 -14.77 45.80
C ALA A 62 50.54 -14.42 44.56
N LEU A 63 50.10 -13.55 43.71
CA LEU A 63 50.93 -12.66 42.86
C LEU A 63 49.96 -11.64 42.27
N GLY A 64 50.05 -10.39 42.75
CA GLY A 64 49.16 -9.27 42.37
C GLY A 64 49.26 -8.92 40.89
N ILE A 65 48.31 -9.41 40.12
CA ILE A 65 47.96 -8.89 38.82
C ILE A 65 46.62 -8.20 38.98
N PRO A 66 46.47 -6.90 38.74
CA PRO A 66 45.17 -6.28 38.75
C PRO A 66 44.35 -6.88 37.60
N ALA A 67 43.36 -7.72 37.94
CA ALA A 67 42.33 -8.12 36.98
C ALA A 67 41.63 -6.86 36.46
N LEU A 68 41.99 -6.46 35.26
CA LEU A 68 41.15 -5.56 34.48
C LEU A 68 39.77 -6.23 34.36
N ARG A 69 38.85 -5.86 35.28
CA ARG A 69 37.45 -6.02 35.04
C ARG A 69 37.15 -5.11 33.85
N GLU A 70 37.09 -5.66 32.65
CA GLU A 70 36.32 -5.06 31.59
C GLU A 70 34.92 -4.87 32.14
N ALA A 71 34.60 -3.66 32.55
CA ALA A 71 33.22 -3.27 32.75
C ALA A 71 32.55 -3.44 31.41
N SER A 72 31.79 -4.53 31.22
CA SER A 72 30.88 -4.65 30.11
C SER A 72 30.03 -3.41 30.14
N ALA A 73 30.19 -2.54 29.14
CA ALA A 73 29.28 -1.44 28.94
C ALA A 73 27.83 -2.02 28.97
N PRO A 74 26.89 -1.37 29.64
CA PRO A 74 25.53 -1.85 29.59
C PRO A 74 25.17 -2.00 28.11
N ALA A 75 24.71 -3.19 27.73
CA ALA A 75 24.17 -3.41 26.39
C ALA A 75 23.16 -2.29 26.14
N ALA A 76 23.34 -1.54 25.05
CA ALA A 76 22.34 -0.57 24.64
C ALA A 76 21.00 -1.30 24.62
N ALA A 77 19.99 -0.72 25.26
CA ALA A 77 18.65 -1.32 25.20
C ALA A 77 18.30 -1.50 23.74
N GLU A 78 18.04 -2.73 23.32
CA GLU A 78 17.56 -2.98 21.95
C GLU A 78 16.21 -2.27 21.79
N ASP A 79 16.07 -1.50 20.70
CA ASP A 79 14.80 -0.85 20.39
C ASP A 79 13.71 -1.91 20.15
N ASP A 80 12.67 -1.89 20.96
CA ASP A 80 11.54 -2.81 20.84
C ASP A 80 10.53 -2.32 19.80
N PHE A 81 10.88 -2.36 18.52
CA PHE A 81 10.01 -1.93 17.42
C PHE A 81 8.72 -2.76 17.31
N GLY A 82 8.76 -4.03 17.70
CA GLY A 82 7.60 -4.92 17.62
C GLY A 82 6.49 -4.56 18.60
N GLY A 83 6.85 -4.03 19.77
CA GLY A 83 5.92 -3.63 20.81
C GLY A 83 5.30 -2.24 20.61
N GLU A 84 5.75 -1.45 19.63
CA GLU A 84 5.22 -0.11 19.41
C GLU A 84 3.76 -0.11 18.96
N THR A 85 2.97 0.78 19.55
CA THR A 85 1.55 1.01 19.26
C THR A 85 1.32 2.41 18.71
N LEU A 86 0.25 2.57 17.92
CA LEU A 86 -0.28 3.87 17.54
C LEU A 86 -1.71 4.01 18.06
N PRO A 87 -2.08 5.16 18.66
CA PRO A 87 -3.44 5.37 19.13
C PRO A 87 -4.45 5.24 17.99
N CYS A 88 -5.49 4.42 18.17
CA CYS A 88 -6.58 4.28 17.21
C CYS A 88 -7.66 5.36 17.38
N HIS A 89 -7.73 5.96 18.57
CA HIS A 89 -8.69 7.03 18.89
C HIS A 89 -8.17 8.42 18.51
N GLY A 90 -9.07 9.32 18.16
CA GLY A 90 -8.78 10.71 17.85
C GLY A 90 -9.85 11.36 16.98
N ALA A 91 -9.62 12.61 16.57
CA ALA A 91 -10.51 13.33 15.66
C ALA A 91 -10.51 12.70 14.24
N HIS A 92 -9.39 12.10 13.85
CA HIS A 92 -9.17 11.43 12.56
C HIS A 92 -8.71 10.00 12.82
N GLN A 93 -9.00 9.08 11.90
CA GLN A 93 -8.53 7.71 12.01
C GLN A 93 -7.00 7.61 11.87
N ALA A 94 -6.40 6.74 12.68
CA ALA A 94 -5.01 6.33 12.51
C ALA A 94 -4.79 5.71 11.11
N GLY A 95 -3.54 5.79 10.62
CA GLY A 95 -3.16 5.26 9.31
C GLY A 95 -3.24 6.28 8.17
N VAL A 96 -4.05 7.35 8.28
CA VAL A 96 -4.09 8.41 7.26
C VAL A 96 -2.82 9.26 7.31
N VAL A 97 -2.54 9.89 8.47
CA VAL A 97 -1.36 10.78 8.64
C VAL A 97 -0.24 10.17 9.48
N SER A 98 -0.42 8.95 9.98
CA SER A 98 0.62 8.23 10.72
C SER A 98 1.86 8.05 9.86
N THR A 99 3.05 8.01 10.46
CA THR A 99 4.29 7.69 9.73
C THR A 99 4.10 6.39 8.93
N PRO A 100 4.44 6.37 7.65
CA PRO A 100 4.29 5.17 6.82
C PRO A 100 4.99 3.96 7.43
N THR A 101 4.36 2.79 7.33
CA THR A 101 4.90 1.50 7.74
C THR A 101 5.43 0.70 6.55
N ALA A 102 6.17 -0.37 6.82
CA ALA A 102 6.80 -1.18 5.79
C ALA A 102 5.78 -1.98 4.96
N HIS A 103 4.71 -2.45 5.57
CA HIS A 103 3.71 -3.31 4.94
C HIS A 103 2.32 -2.70 5.05
N LEU A 104 1.50 -2.95 4.02
CA LEU A 104 0.10 -2.58 4.05
C LEU A 104 -0.76 -3.61 3.29
N ARG A 105 -2.05 -3.61 3.61
CA ARG A 105 -3.05 -4.40 2.90
C ARG A 105 -4.36 -3.65 2.81
N TYR A 106 -4.90 -3.58 1.61
CA TYR A 106 -6.27 -3.16 1.35
C TYR A 106 -7.17 -4.39 1.31
N LEU A 107 -8.30 -4.33 1.99
CA LEU A 107 -9.38 -5.31 1.93
C LEU A 107 -10.66 -4.57 1.57
N SER A 108 -11.26 -4.91 0.45
CA SER A 108 -12.53 -4.34 0.03
C SER A 108 -13.62 -5.40 0.08
N TYR A 109 -14.77 -5.03 0.57
CA TYR A 109 -15.89 -5.94 0.78
C TYR A 109 -17.15 -5.44 0.08
N THR A 110 -17.97 -6.38 -0.36
CA THR A 110 -19.35 -6.15 -0.80
C THR A 110 -20.31 -6.59 0.31
N LEU A 111 -21.23 -5.73 0.69
CA LEU A 111 -22.23 -6.05 1.71
C LEU A 111 -23.19 -7.14 1.22
N LYS A 112 -23.49 -8.09 2.08
CA LYS A 112 -24.51 -9.10 1.79
C LYS A 112 -25.89 -8.46 1.64
N PRO A 113 -26.78 -9.04 0.84
CA PRO A 113 -28.11 -8.49 0.62
C PRO A 113 -28.90 -8.23 1.91
N GLU A 114 -28.73 -9.11 2.91
CA GLU A 114 -29.39 -9.06 4.22
C GLU A 114 -28.77 -8.08 5.22
N THR A 115 -27.64 -7.44 4.86
CA THR A 115 -26.98 -6.48 5.74
C THR A 115 -27.67 -5.13 5.67
N ASP A 116 -28.68 -4.95 6.53
CA ASP A 116 -29.43 -3.71 6.71
C ASP A 116 -28.73 -2.70 7.63
N ARG A 117 -29.37 -1.56 7.89
CA ARG A 117 -28.83 -0.50 8.77
C ARG A 117 -28.47 -1.00 10.17
N ASP A 118 -29.27 -1.89 10.74
CA ASP A 118 -29.02 -2.43 12.09
C ASP A 118 -27.87 -3.44 12.07
N ALA A 119 -27.73 -4.21 11.01
CA ALA A 119 -26.58 -5.07 10.80
C ALA A 119 -25.30 -4.25 10.62
N ILE A 120 -25.32 -3.14 9.87
CA ILE A 120 -24.20 -2.20 9.73
C ILE A 120 -23.81 -1.62 11.11
N ARG A 121 -24.77 -1.26 11.94
CA ARG A 121 -24.50 -0.79 13.32
C ARG A 121 -23.78 -1.85 14.16
N ARG A 122 -24.21 -3.11 14.08
CA ARG A 122 -23.53 -4.22 14.77
C ARG A 122 -22.13 -4.46 14.22
N MET A 123 -21.96 -4.42 12.90
CA MET A 123 -20.68 -4.54 12.22
C MET A 123 -19.68 -3.48 12.70
N PHE A 124 -20.05 -2.20 12.72
CA PHE A 124 -19.15 -1.14 13.18
C PHE A 124 -18.78 -1.28 14.66
N ARG A 125 -19.70 -1.75 15.51
CA ARG A 125 -19.40 -2.01 16.92
C ARG A 125 -18.36 -3.11 17.08
N ILE A 126 -18.45 -4.20 16.33
CA ILE A 126 -17.46 -5.28 16.31
C ILE A 126 -16.13 -4.75 15.81
N LEU A 127 -16.12 -4.10 14.64
CA LEU A 127 -14.91 -3.51 14.07
C LEU A 127 -14.21 -2.52 15.03
N SER A 128 -14.96 -1.73 15.78
CA SER A 128 -14.36 -0.80 16.75
C SER A 128 -13.60 -1.53 17.85
N GLY A 129 -14.18 -2.59 18.41
CA GLY A 129 -13.51 -3.41 19.41
C GLY A 129 -12.29 -4.14 18.88
N ASP A 130 -12.37 -4.65 17.63
CA ASP A 130 -11.23 -5.31 16.97
C ASP A 130 -10.10 -4.33 16.68
N VAL A 131 -10.43 -3.12 16.19
CA VAL A 131 -9.45 -2.06 15.97
C VAL A 131 -8.75 -1.68 17.27
N GLU A 132 -9.49 -1.44 18.36
CA GLU A 132 -8.93 -1.14 19.68
C GLU A 132 -8.00 -2.24 20.18
N GLY A 133 -8.46 -3.50 20.11
CA GLY A 133 -7.69 -4.66 20.57
C GLY A 133 -6.42 -4.87 19.76
N LEU A 134 -6.55 -5.07 18.46
CA LEU A 134 -5.43 -5.41 17.57
C LEU A 134 -4.36 -4.32 17.53
N THR A 135 -4.73 -3.04 17.50
CA THR A 135 -3.75 -1.93 17.43
C THR A 135 -3.07 -1.64 18.76
N SER A 136 -3.67 -2.03 19.88
CA SER A 136 -3.07 -1.87 21.22
C SER A 136 -2.21 -3.07 21.67
N GLY A 137 -2.19 -4.16 20.91
CA GLY A 137 -1.52 -5.40 21.30
C GLY A 137 -2.33 -6.25 22.29
N ALA A 138 -3.61 -5.89 22.50
CA ALA A 138 -4.56 -6.67 23.27
C ALA A 138 -5.46 -7.44 22.31
N ALA A 139 -5.45 -8.76 22.38
CA ALA A 139 -6.25 -9.58 21.48
C ALA A 139 -7.75 -9.27 21.58
N PRO A 140 -8.50 -9.21 20.47
CA PRO A 140 -9.95 -9.15 20.50
C PRO A 140 -10.58 -10.31 21.29
N LEU A 141 -11.79 -10.11 21.80
CA LEU A 141 -12.45 -11.05 22.73
C LEU A 141 -12.56 -12.49 22.16
N ALA A 142 -12.71 -12.62 20.85
CA ALA A 142 -12.89 -13.91 20.19
C ALA A 142 -11.62 -14.39 19.46
N ASP A 143 -10.47 -13.83 19.77
CA ASP A 143 -9.19 -14.22 19.16
C ASP A 143 -8.67 -15.55 19.73
N PRO A 144 -8.54 -16.61 18.91
CA PRO A 144 -8.06 -17.91 19.37
C PRO A 144 -6.52 -17.97 19.49
N GLU A 145 -5.79 -16.98 18.95
CA GLU A 145 -4.31 -16.90 18.99
C GLU A 145 -3.84 -15.50 19.48
N PRO A 146 -4.13 -15.15 20.74
CA PRO A 146 -3.86 -13.82 21.29
C PRO A 146 -2.37 -13.43 21.26
N GLU A 147 -1.49 -14.41 21.23
CA GLU A 147 -0.04 -14.19 21.17
C GLU A 147 0.38 -13.49 19.86
N LEU A 148 -0.38 -13.67 18.76
CA LEU A 148 -0.11 -13.03 17.48
C LEU A 148 -0.51 -11.55 17.44
N ALA A 149 -1.40 -11.12 18.34
CA ALA A 149 -1.78 -9.72 18.50
C ALA A 149 -0.83 -8.94 19.44
N ALA A 150 -0.09 -9.64 20.34
CA ALA A 150 0.67 -9.04 21.43
C ALA A 150 1.77 -8.05 20.99
N ARG A 151 2.20 -8.11 19.74
CA ARG A 151 3.25 -7.25 19.19
C ARG A 151 2.77 -6.59 17.89
N PRO A 152 2.04 -5.47 17.98
CA PRO A 152 1.32 -4.88 16.85
C PRO A 152 2.22 -4.15 15.84
N SER A 153 3.48 -3.85 16.16
CA SER A 153 4.44 -3.24 15.25
C SER A 153 3.88 -2.00 14.52
N ARG A 154 3.32 -1.08 15.29
CA ARG A 154 2.62 0.12 14.81
C ARG A 154 1.41 -0.17 13.91
N LEU A 155 0.72 -1.28 14.14
CA LEU A 155 -0.49 -1.63 13.38
C LEU A 155 -1.51 -0.49 13.45
N THR A 156 -2.03 -0.10 12.28
CA THR A 156 -3.19 0.78 12.14
C THR A 156 -4.22 0.11 11.24
N ILE A 157 -5.49 0.36 11.53
CA ILE A 157 -6.63 -0.11 10.76
C ILE A 157 -7.50 1.10 10.46
N THR A 158 -7.56 1.51 9.18
CA THR A 158 -8.35 2.64 8.71
C THR A 158 -9.58 2.11 7.98
N VAL A 159 -10.74 2.61 8.32
CA VAL A 159 -12.04 2.15 7.79
C VAL A 159 -12.61 3.19 6.84
N GLY A 160 -12.93 2.77 5.63
CA GLY A 160 -13.62 3.55 4.61
C GLY A 160 -14.95 2.92 4.21
N VAL A 161 -15.90 3.74 3.79
CA VAL A 161 -17.22 3.30 3.31
C VAL A 161 -17.42 3.69 1.85
N GLY A 162 -17.98 2.77 1.09
CA GLY A 162 -18.35 2.96 -0.30
C GLY A 162 -19.79 3.48 -0.45
N PRO A 163 -20.20 3.76 -1.70
CA PRO A 163 -21.51 4.38 -1.96
C PRO A 163 -22.68 3.52 -1.52
N GLU A 164 -22.61 2.20 -1.69
CA GLU A 164 -23.72 1.31 -1.35
C GLU A 164 -23.94 1.19 0.16
N LEU A 165 -22.86 1.13 0.96
CA LEU A 165 -22.98 1.13 2.42
C LEU A 165 -23.68 2.40 2.91
N VAL A 166 -23.28 3.58 2.38
CA VAL A 166 -23.93 4.84 2.74
C VAL A 166 -25.39 4.85 2.31
N ASN A 167 -25.71 4.37 1.10
CA ASN A 167 -27.09 4.25 0.61
C ASN A 167 -27.97 3.38 1.50
N ARG A 168 -27.44 2.27 2.04
CA ARG A 168 -28.20 1.38 2.95
C ARG A 168 -28.45 2.00 4.33
N VAL A 169 -27.60 2.92 4.74
CA VAL A 169 -27.86 3.70 5.96
C VAL A 169 -28.86 4.81 5.68
N ASP A 170 -28.56 5.67 4.70
CA ASP A 170 -29.40 6.77 4.22
C ASP A 170 -28.84 7.32 2.91
N PRO A 171 -29.53 7.16 1.76
CA PRO A 171 -29.07 7.69 0.48
C PRO A 171 -28.83 9.21 0.47
N ALA A 172 -29.54 9.97 1.33
CA ALA A 172 -29.38 11.42 1.43
C ALA A 172 -28.04 11.83 2.06
N LYS A 173 -27.39 10.92 2.76
CA LYS A 173 -26.07 11.13 3.38
C LYS A 173 -24.90 10.91 2.42
N ARG A 174 -25.14 10.42 1.20
CA ARG A 174 -24.05 10.11 0.27
C ARG A 174 -23.46 11.39 -0.34
N PRO A 175 -22.14 11.65 -0.12
CA PRO A 175 -21.44 12.74 -0.80
C PRO A 175 -21.51 12.57 -2.32
N ALA A 176 -21.70 13.66 -3.06
CA ALA A 176 -21.83 13.63 -4.52
C ALA A 176 -20.55 13.10 -5.23
N TRP A 177 -19.40 13.16 -4.58
CA TRP A 177 -18.12 12.61 -5.09
C TRP A 177 -17.94 11.13 -4.78
N LEU A 178 -18.74 10.54 -3.86
CA LEU A 178 -18.60 9.14 -3.47
C LEU A 178 -19.21 8.23 -4.54
N GLY A 179 -18.40 7.77 -5.44
CA GLY A 179 -18.76 6.92 -6.56
C GLY A 179 -17.55 6.68 -7.49
N PRO A 180 -17.76 5.99 -8.62
CA PRO A 180 -16.69 5.74 -9.58
C PRO A 180 -16.10 7.05 -10.13
N LEU A 181 -14.78 7.05 -10.34
CA LEU A 181 -14.09 8.12 -11.05
C LEU A 181 -14.52 8.20 -12.52
N PRO A 182 -14.36 9.36 -13.19
CA PRO A 182 -14.45 9.43 -14.65
C PRO A 182 -13.47 8.44 -15.30
N LYS A 183 -13.80 7.98 -16.50
CA LYS A 183 -12.90 7.10 -17.27
C LYS A 183 -11.72 7.89 -17.81
N PHE A 184 -10.52 7.34 -17.67
CA PHE A 184 -9.27 7.87 -18.22
C PHE A 184 -8.70 6.95 -19.32
N SER A 185 -7.83 7.47 -20.19
CA SER A 185 -7.37 6.76 -21.38
C SER A 185 -6.56 5.50 -21.08
N ARG A 186 -5.84 5.51 -19.95
CA ARG A 186 -4.98 4.39 -19.50
C ARG A 186 -5.71 3.40 -18.59
N ASP A 187 -7.02 3.58 -18.40
CA ASP A 187 -7.83 2.64 -17.62
C ASP A 187 -8.03 1.32 -18.40
N ARG A 188 -7.73 0.24 -17.71
CA ARG A 188 -8.00 -1.15 -18.13
C ARG A 188 -8.59 -1.90 -16.93
N LEU A 189 -9.68 -1.33 -16.43
CA LEU A 189 -10.39 -1.85 -15.27
C LEU A 189 -11.20 -3.07 -15.68
N ASP A 190 -11.01 -4.17 -14.95
CA ASP A 190 -11.69 -5.45 -15.21
C ASP A 190 -12.65 -5.85 -14.06
N GLY A 191 -12.78 -5.00 -13.06
CA GLY A 191 -13.59 -5.24 -11.87
C GLY A 191 -12.87 -6.00 -10.75
N ALA A 192 -11.68 -6.54 -11.01
CA ALA A 192 -10.98 -7.36 -10.01
C ALA A 192 -10.48 -6.55 -8.80
N HIS A 193 -10.23 -5.25 -8.99
CA HIS A 193 -9.75 -4.34 -7.93
C HIS A 193 -10.51 -3.01 -7.95
N ASP A 194 -11.81 -3.05 -8.24
CA ASP A 194 -12.61 -1.84 -8.39
C ASP A 194 -13.64 -1.69 -7.26
N GLY A 195 -13.81 -0.46 -6.77
CA GLY A 195 -14.86 -0.09 -5.84
C GLY A 195 -14.93 -0.95 -4.57
N GLY A 196 -16.14 -1.07 -4.03
CA GLY A 196 -16.50 -1.81 -2.83
C GLY A 196 -17.42 -1.02 -1.92
N ASP A 197 -18.01 -1.69 -0.92
CA ASP A 197 -18.95 -1.09 0.02
C ASP A 197 -18.28 -0.75 1.35
N LEU A 198 -17.31 -1.55 1.77
CA LEU A 198 -16.50 -1.34 2.96
C LEU A 198 -15.03 -1.55 2.60
N LEU A 199 -14.16 -0.66 3.04
CA LEU A 199 -12.70 -0.78 2.91
C LEU A 199 -12.06 -0.85 4.28
N LEU A 200 -11.11 -1.78 4.43
CA LEU A 200 -10.14 -1.78 5.52
C LEU A 200 -8.74 -1.58 4.94
N LEU A 201 -8.03 -0.56 5.40
CA LEU A 201 -6.61 -0.36 5.14
C LEU A 201 -5.84 -0.70 6.40
N LEU A 202 -5.14 -1.83 6.38
CA LEU A 202 -4.26 -2.27 7.44
C LEU A 202 -2.82 -1.90 7.10
N GLN A 203 -2.07 -1.40 8.08
CA GLN A 203 -0.66 -1.02 7.90
C GLN A 203 0.14 -1.41 9.14
N ALA A 204 1.31 -2.03 8.99
CA ALA A 204 2.21 -2.40 10.07
C ALA A 204 3.67 -2.47 9.60
N ASP A 205 4.63 -2.42 10.52
CA ASP A 205 6.06 -2.62 10.18
C ASP A 205 6.43 -4.10 10.04
N ASP A 206 5.61 -5.01 10.57
CA ASP A 206 5.81 -6.45 10.52
C ASP A 206 4.64 -7.13 9.79
N PRO A 207 4.89 -8.06 8.86
CA PRO A 207 3.84 -8.79 8.16
C PRO A 207 3.06 -9.76 9.04
N LEU A 208 3.58 -10.22 10.20
CA LEU A 208 2.91 -11.18 11.05
C LEU A 208 1.66 -10.62 11.73
N PRO A 209 1.73 -9.49 12.51
CA PRO A 209 0.53 -8.88 13.06
C PRO A 209 -0.42 -8.37 11.97
N LEU A 210 0.10 -7.93 10.82
CA LEU A 210 -0.73 -7.54 9.67
C LEU A 210 -1.57 -8.73 9.15
N ALA A 211 -0.96 -9.90 8.99
CA ALA A 211 -1.63 -11.11 8.53
C ALA A 211 -2.65 -11.62 9.57
N HIS A 212 -2.29 -11.56 10.86
CA HIS A 212 -3.18 -11.95 11.94
C HIS A 212 -4.41 -11.04 12.01
N ALA A 213 -4.21 -9.71 12.01
CA ALA A 213 -5.31 -8.75 12.00
C ALA A 213 -6.22 -8.91 10.78
N THR A 214 -5.64 -9.17 9.59
CA THR A 214 -6.42 -9.48 8.39
C THR A 214 -7.36 -10.65 8.63
N ARG A 215 -6.83 -11.77 9.12
CA ARG A 215 -7.61 -13.00 9.35
C ARG A 215 -8.72 -12.80 10.38
N MET A 216 -8.46 -12.05 11.45
CA MET A 216 -9.45 -11.74 12.48
C MET A 216 -10.60 -10.90 11.90
N LEU A 217 -10.28 -9.81 11.22
CA LEU A 217 -11.27 -8.92 10.61
C LEU A 217 -12.09 -9.61 9.51
N GLU A 218 -11.45 -10.42 8.65
CA GLU A 218 -12.17 -11.23 7.65
C GLU A 218 -13.16 -12.21 8.30
N ARG A 219 -12.78 -12.84 9.41
CA ARG A 219 -13.66 -13.75 10.14
C ARG A 219 -14.89 -13.03 10.69
N ASP A 220 -14.68 -11.87 11.31
CA ASP A 220 -15.73 -11.16 12.02
C ASP A 220 -16.67 -10.41 11.07
N LEU A 221 -16.19 -10.10 9.84
CA LEU A 221 -17.01 -9.52 8.79
C LEU A 221 -17.86 -10.53 8.00
N ARG A 222 -17.60 -11.84 8.08
CA ARG A 222 -18.30 -12.87 7.28
C ARG A 222 -19.82 -12.88 7.44
N ALA A 223 -20.33 -12.40 8.57
CA ALA A 223 -21.78 -12.30 8.79
C ALA A 223 -22.42 -11.12 8.04
N PHE A 224 -21.62 -10.15 7.56
CA PHE A 224 -22.10 -8.88 7.04
C PHE A 224 -21.71 -8.63 5.59
N ALA A 225 -20.54 -9.12 5.17
CA ALA A 225 -19.96 -8.79 3.88
C ALA A 225 -19.09 -9.96 3.36
N ASP A 226 -18.93 -10.02 2.05
CA ASP A 226 -18.02 -10.91 1.36
C ASP A 226 -16.83 -10.14 0.85
N LEU A 227 -15.61 -10.71 0.95
CA LEU A 227 -14.40 -10.10 0.41
C LEU A 227 -14.52 -10.00 -1.11
N ALA A 228 -14.50 -8.76 -1.62
CA ALA A 228 -14.52 -8.49 -3.05
C ALA A 228 -13.11 -8.61 -3.64
N TRP A 229 -12.14 -7.92 -3.02
CA TRP A 229 -10.73 -8.00 -3.40
C TRP A 229 -9.81 -7.66 -2.24
N SER A 230 -8.57 -8.14 -2.36
CA SER A 230 -7.48 -7.84 -1.43
C SER A 230 -6.23 -7.49 -2.23
N GLN A 231 -5.49 -6.47 -1.78
CA GLN A 231 -4.22 -6.07 -2.39
C GLN A 231 -3.19 -5.77 -1.32
N GLN A 232 -2.05 -6.47 -1.38
CA GLN A 232 -0.90 -6.18 -0.53
C GLN A 232 -0.01 -5.11 -1.17
N GLY A 233 0.69 -4.38 -0.33
CA GLY A 233 1.70 -3.43 -0.75
C GLY A 233 2.82 -3.32 0.27
N PHE A 234 3.94 -2.75 -0.17
CA PHE A 234 5.12 -2.58 0.66
C PHE A 234 5.84 -1.26 0.38
N ARG A 235 6.62 -0.85 1.35
CA ARG A 235 7.59 0.23 1.25
C ARG A 235 8.94 -0.29 1.78
N GLN A 236 9.97 0.57 1.85
CA GLN A 236 11.22 0.21 2.52
C GLN A 236 10.96 -0.19 3.99
N ALA A 237 11.68 -1.20 4.45
CA ALA A 237 11.62 -1.64 5.84
C ALA A 237 12.04 -0.52 6.79
N ARG A 238 11.47 -0.49 7.98
CA ARG A 238 11.87 0.47 9.02
C ARG A 238 13.36 0.36 9.32
N GLY A 239 14.06 1.50 9.30
CA GLY A 239 15.51 1.55 9.51
C GLY A 239 16.38 1.18 8.30
N ALA A 240 15.80 0.79 7.16
CA ALA A 240 16.54 0.57 5.92
C ALA A 240 17.04 1.89 5.31
N GLU A 241 16.32 2.99 5.57
CA GLU A 241 16.67 4.34 5.16
C GLU A 241 16.55 5.30 6.35
N PRO A 242 17.25 6.44 6.34
CA PRO A 242 17.07 7.48 7.33
C PRO A 242 15.60 7.92 7.46
N SER A 243 15.20 8.30 8.67
CA SER A 243 13.82 8.78 8.90
C SER A 243 13.52 10.00 8.04
N GLY A 244 12.37 9.98 7.36
CA GLY A 244 11.93 11.05 6.46
C GLY A 244 12.40 10.91 5.02
N THR A 245 13.19 9.89 4.68
CA THR A 245 13.55 9.59 3.28
C THR A 245 12.30 9.30 2.45
N THR A 246 12.16 9.99 1.33
CA THR A 246 11.08 9.76 0.38
C THR A 246 11.24 8.37 -0.26
N MET A 247 10.15 7.62 -0.36
CA MET A 247 10.20 6.28 -0.94
C MET A 247 10.59 6.29 -2.42
N ARG A 248 11.14 5.17 -2.88
CA ARG A 248 11.27 4.91 -4.32
C ARG A 248 10.18 3.95 -4.78
N ASN A 249 9.63 4.21 -5.97
CA ASN A 249 8.78 3.25 -6.65
C ASN A 249 9.62 2.24 -7.45
N LEU A 250 8.97 1.20 -8.02
CA LEU A 250 9.67 0.14 -8.74
C LEU A 250 10.27 0.58 -10.09
N MET A 251 9.91 1.74 -10.61
CA MET A 251 10.59 2.37 -11.74
C MET A 251 11.89 3.11 -11.34
N GLY A 252 12.25 3.07 -10.05
CA GLY A 252 13.44 3.70 -9.49
C GLY A 252 13.29 5.17 -9.13
N GLN A 253 12.12 5.77 -9.33
CA GLN A 253 11.88 7.19 -9.06
C GLN A 253 11.71 7.46 -7.56
N VAL A 254 12.22 8.61 -7.09
CA VAL A 254 11.86 9.20 -5.79
C VAL A 254 10.41 9.68 -5.89
N ASP A 255 9.51 9.04 -5.14
CA ASP A 255 8.06 9.20 -5.28
C ASP A 255 7.43 9.71 -3.98
N GLY A 256 7.00 10.97 -3.97
CA GLY A 256 6.38 11.59 -2.80
C GLY A 256 6.96 12.94 -2.40
N THR A 257 7.95 13.46 -3.09
CA THR A 257 8.69 14.69 -2.74
C THR A 257 7.80 15.89 -2.45
N ILE A 258 6.83 16.17 -3.34
CA ILE A 258 5.88 17.29 -3.16
C ILE A 258 4.58 16.70 -2.62
N ASN A 259 4.53 16.57 -1.31
CA ASN A 259 3.36 16.07 -0.59
C ASN A 259 3.02 17.05 0.55
N PRO A 260 1.77 17.48 0.72
CA PRO A 260 1.39 18.28 1.89
C PRO A 260 1.82 17.58 3.18
N ALA A 261 2.29 18.33 4.15
CA ALA A 261 2.70 17.79 5.44
C ALA A 261 1.66 18.15 6.52
N PRO A 262 1.41 17.28 7.52
CA PRO A 262 0.45 17.58 8.59
C PRO A 262 0.71 18.87 9.38
N LYS A 263 1.92 19.42 9.29
CA LYS A 263 2.31 20.70 9.92
C LYS A 263 2.00 21.94 9.05
N ASP A 264 1.64 21.76 7.77
CA ASP A 264 1.34 22.86 6.87
C ASP A 264 -0.01 23.48 7.28
N GLU A 265 -0.09 24.81 7.23
CA GLU A 265 -1.26 25.57 7.69
C GLU A 265 -2.54 25.19 6.98
N ASP A 266 -2.45 24.84 5.70
CA ASP A 266 -3.60 24.46 4.84
C ASP A 266 -3.84 22.94 4.75
N PHE A 267 -3.04 22.12 5.44
CA PHE A 267 -3.16 20.66 5.40
C PHE A 267 -4.58 20.19 5.77
N ALA A 268 -5.15 20.77 6.80
CA ALA A 268 -6.49 20.40 7.27
C ALA A 268 -7.55 20.67 6.19
N ASP A 269 -7.45 21.79 5.49
CA ASP A 269 -8.38 22.18 4.44
C ASP A 269 -8.20 21.35 3.15
N LEU A 270 -7.03 20.78 2.94
CA LEU A 270 -6.75 19.92 1.79
C LEU A 270 -7.23 18.47 2.01
N VAL A 271 -7.11 17.96 3.23
CA VAL A 271 -7.23 16.52 3.50
C VAL A 271 -8.52 16.16 4.20
N TRP A 272 -8.97 16.99 5.16
CA TRP A 272 -10.12 16.66 5.97
C TRP A 272 -11.39 17.34 5.48
N VAL A 273 -12.48 16.59 5.48
CA VAL A 273 -13.81 17.13 5.17
C VAL A 273 -14.22 18.08 6.28
N GLY A 274 -14.44 19.35 5.93
CA GLY A 274 -14.88 20.38 6.86
C GLY A 274 -16.37 20.26 7.23
N ALA A 275 -16.79 20.95 8.28
CA ALA A 275 -18.20 20.90 8.74
C ALA A 275 -19.18 21.40 7.68
N ALA A 276 -18.83 22.44 6.89
CA ALA A 276 -19.68 22.98 5.82
C ALA A 276 -19.84 21.97 4.67
N ASP A 277 -18.74 21.34 4.24
CA ASP A 277 -18.76 20.33 3.17
C ASP A 277 -19.53 19.08 3.60
N SER A 278 -19.32 18.65 4.86
CA SER A 278 -20.02 17.52 5.44
C SER A 278 -21.52 17.78 5.60
N ALA A 279 -21.92 18.99 5.97
CA ALA A 279 -23.34 19.39 6.03
C ALA A 279 -23.97 19.38 4.62
N ALA A 280 -23.27 19.87 3.61
CA ALA A 280 -23.71 19.83 2.22
C ALA A 280 -23.82 18.40 1.66
N ALA A 281 -23.05 17.45 2.22
CA ALA A 281 -23.10 16.04 1.89
C ALA A 281 -24.14 15.23 2.68
N GLY A 282 -25.11 15.89 3.33
CA GLY A 282 -26.21 15.22 4.04
C GLY A 282 -25.94 14.89 5.50
N GLY A 283 -25.85 15.91 6.35
CA GLY A 283 -26.01 15.76 7.80
C GLY A 283 -24.76 15.81 8.66
N GLY A 284 -23.62 16.24 8.11
CA GLY A 284 -22.42 16.51 8.96
C GLY A 284 -21.64 15.27 9.40
N TRP A 285 -22.04 14.06 9.03
CA TRP A 285 -21.49 12.80 9.51
C TRP A 285 -20.02 12.57 9.15
N LEU A 286 -19.53 13.19 8.05
CA LEU A 286 -18.17 12.98 7.54
C LEU A 286 -17.19 14.07 8.02
N THR A 287 -17.61 14.99 8.90
CA THR A 287 -16.72 16.02 9.43
C THR A 287 -15.50 15.41 10.12
N GLY A 288 -14.29 15.78 9.67
CA GLY A 288 -13.03 15.18 10.11
C GLY A 288 -12.66 13.87 9.43
N GLY A 289 -13.52 13.34 8.56
CA GLY A 289 -13.19 12.26 7.63
C GLY A 289 -12.44 12.77 6.41
N SER A 290 -12.23 11.91 5.40
CA SER A 290 -11.51 12.24 4.16
C SER A 290 -12.07 11.46 2.98
N ALA A 291 -11.83 11.91 1.76
CA ALA A 291 -12.01 11.11 0.57
C ALA A 291 -10.72 10.37 0.22
N LEU A 292 -10.76 9.06 0.11
CA LEU A 292 -9.68 8.25 -0.43
C LEU A 292 -9.94 7.94 -1.90
N VAL A 293 -8.97 8.24 -2.75
CA VAL A 293 -8.87 7.67 -4.09
C VAL A 293 -7.74 6.65 -4.09
N LEU A 294 -8.05 5.44 -4.52
CA LEU A 294 -7.08 4.35 -4.69
C LEU A 294 -7.03 3.95 -6.16
N ARG A 295 -5.81 3.90 -6.72
CA ARG A 295 -5.54 3.41 -8.07
C ARG A 295 -4.49 2.31 -7.99
N ARG A 296 -4.79 1.12 -8.52
CA ARG A 296 -3.79 0.08 -8.75
C ARG A 296 -3.18 0.32 -10.12
N ILE A 297 -1.90 0.64 -10.14
CA ILE A 297 -1.16 1.03 -11.34
C ILE A 297 -0.12 -0.04 -11.64
N ARG A 298 -0.33 -0.82 -12.70
CA ARG A 298 0.69 -1.74 -13.22
C ARG A 298 1.77 -0.95 -13.94
N MET A 299 3.02 -1.29 -13.68
CA MET A 299 4.21 -0.73 -14.32
C MET A 299 4.76 -1.71 -15.34
N GLU A 300 4.96 -1.26 -16.57
CA GLU A 300 5.52 -2.06 -17.67
C GLU A 300 7.07 -2.03 -17.60
N LEU A 301 7.63 -2.67 -16.55
CA LEU A 301 9.05 -2.56 -16.19
C LEU A 301 9.99 -3.07 -17.30
N ASP A 302 9.63 -4.14 -18.03
CA ASP A 302 10.45 -4.68 -19.11
C ASP A 302 10.72 -3.66 -20.24
N THR A 303 9.72 -2.87 -20.57
CA THR A 303 9.85 -1.80 -21.58
C THR A 303 10.44 -0.51 -21.00
N TRP A 304 10.15 -0.22 -19.72
CA TRP A 304 10.80 0.87 -19.01
C TRP A 304 12.31 0.68 -18.91
N ASP A 305 12.78 -0.55 -18.71
CA ASP A 305 14.20 -0.88 -18.62
C ASP A 305 14.97 -0.71 -19.92
N GLN A 306 14.27 -0.63 -21.06
CA GLN A 306 14.87 -0.32 -22.36
C GLN A 306 15.09 1.19 -22.56
N VAL A 307 14.47 2.05 -21.75
CA VAL A 307 14.66 3.51 -21.79
C VAL A 307 15.99 3.85 -21.11
N ASP A 308 16.84 4.63 -21.77
CA ASP A 308 18.09 5.10 -21.17
C ASP A 308 17.83 6.04 -19.99
N ARG A 309 18.83 6.23 -19.14
CA ARG A 309 18.70 7.06 -17.94
C ARG A 309 18.23 8.51 -18.25
N PRO A 310 18.81 9.23 -19.22
CA PRO A 310 18.32 10.56 -19.59
C PRO A 310 16.85 10.58 -20.03
N GLY A 311 16.41 9.57 -20.79
CA GLY A 311 15.02 9.42 -21.22
C GLY A 311 14.07 9.23 -20.04
N ARG A 312 14.44 8.37 -19.07
CA ARG A 312 13.67 8.18 -17.83
C ARG A 312 13.57 9.47 -17.03
N GLU A 313 14.69 10.19 -16.85
CA GLU A 313 14.73 11.45 -16.10
C GLU A 313 13.91 12.55 -16.80
N GLN A 314 13.94 12.64 -18.13
CA GLN A 314 13.12 13.59 -18.90
C GLN A 314 11.63 13.25 -18.87
N THR A 315 11.27 11.96 -18.87
CA THR A 315 9.87 11.51 -18.73
C THR A 315 9.28 11.97 -17.42
N ILE A 316 10.05 11.91 -16.35
CA ILE A 316 9.60 12.33 -15.01
C ILE A 316 9.79 13.84 -14.79
N GLY A 317 10.91 14.39 -15.22
CA GLY A 317 11.33 15.78 -14.97
C GLY A 317 12.25 15.93 -13.76
N ARG A 318 12.74 14.79 -13.20
CA ARG A 318 13.64 14.72 -12.04
C ARG A 318 14.75 13.71 -12.29
N THR A 319 15.88 13.90 -11.61
CA THR A 319 16.98 12.94 -11.60
C THR A 319 16.57 11.63 -10.92
N LEU A 320 17.12 10.51 -11.38
CA LEU A 320 16.94 9.20 -10.72
C LEU A 320 17.78 9.08 -9.44
N ASP A 321 18.88 9.80 -9.36
CA ASP A 321 19.86 9.68 -8.29
C ASP A 321 19.26 10.14 -6.95
N ASP A 322 18.91 11.39 -6.89
CA ASP A 322 18.46 12.06 -5.66
C ASP A 322 17.06 12.70 -5.76
N GLY A 323 16.38 12.56 -6.92
CA GLY A 323 15.06 13.16 -7.13
C GLY A 323 15.06 14.67 -7.32
N ALA A 324 16.22 15.32 -7.52
CA ALA A 324 16.30 16.73 -7.81
C ALA A 324 15.57 17.07 -9.12
N PRO A 325 14.95 18.26 -9.26
CA PRO A 325 14.41 18.68 -10.56
C PRO A 325 15.54 18.80 -11.59
N LEU A 326 15.25 18.55 -12.88
CA LEU A 326 16.25 18.67 -13.95
C LEU A 326 16.83 20.09 -14.09
N THR A 327 16.24 21.06 -13.44
CA THR A 327 16.76 22.43 -13.33
C THR A 327 17.86 22.59 -12.27
N GLY A 328 18.21 21.49 -11.56
CA GLY A 328 19.27 21.43 -10.56
C GLY A 328 18.79 21.62 -9.13
N GLY A 329 19.73 21.52 -8.20
CA GLY A 329 19.49 21.62 -6.77
C GLY A 329 19.45 20.27 -6.07
N THR A 330 18.53 20.09 -5.11
CA THR A 330 18.27 18.86 -4.35
C THR A 330 16.83 18.42 -4.53
N GLU A 331 16.43 17.27 -3.97
CA GLU A 331 15.06 16.74 -4.04
C GLU A 331 13.98 17.81 -3.77
N HIS A 332 14.16 18.61 -2.74
CA HIS A 332 13.16 19.59 -2.30
C HIS A 332 13.32 20.99 -2.90
N THR A 333 14.26 21.17 -3.84
CA THR A 333 14.40 22.45 -4.54
C THR A 333 13.13 22.73 -5.35
N PRO A 334 12.56 23.95 -5.25
CA PRO A 334 11.41 24.35 -6.07
C PRO A 334 11.70 24.17 -7.56
N VAL A 335 10.72 23.62 -8.27
CA VAL A 335 10.86 23.34 -9.71
C VAL A 335 10.70 24.63 -10.50
N ASP A 336 11.70 24.98 -11.33
CA ASP A 336 11.59 26.08 -12.30
C ASP A 336 11.10 25.54 -13.66
N PHE A 337 9.79 25.66 -13.92
CA PHE A 337 9.20 25.22 -15.16
C PHE A 337 9.48 26.16 -16.35
N GLU A 338 9.99 27.38 -16.12
CA GLU A 338 10.29 28.35 -17.18
C GLU A 338 11.76 28.27 -17.64
N ALA A 339 12.60 27.52 -16.94
CA ALA A 339 13.99 27.31 -17.30
C ALA A 339 14.15 26.74 -18.71
N LYS A 340 15.07 27.31 -19.48
CA LYS A 340 15.38 26.92 -20.85
C LYS A 340 16.83 26.50 -21.00
N SER A 341 17.06 25.54 -21.86
CA SER A 341 18.39 25.09 -22.30
C SER A 341 19.08 26.16 -23.15
N ALA A 342 20.36 25.99 -23.43
CA ALA A 342 21.14 26.89 -24.30
C ALA A 342 20.56 27.09 -25.71
N ILE A 343 19.75 26.13 -26.17
CA ILE A 343 19.06 26.17 -27.48
C ILE A 343 17.60 26.64 -27.38
N GLY A 344 17.17 27.13 -26.20
CA GLY A 344 15.85 27.73 -25.98
C GLY A 344 14.71 26.75 -25.72
N LEU A 345 14.98 25.44 -25.62
CA LEU A 345 13.96 24.44 -25.25
C LEU A 345 13.77 24.37 -23.74
N PRO A 346 12.56 24.07 -23.24
CA PRO A 346 12.34 23.85 -21.81
C PRO A 346 13.28 22.77 -21.26
N VAL A 347 13.89 23.02 -20.08
CA VAL A 347 14.73 22.02 -19.40
C VAL A 347 13.86 20.84 -18.92
N ILE A 348 12.68 21.14 -18.38
CA ILE A 348 11.67 20.13 -18.05
C ILE A 348 10.66 20.12 -19.18
N PRO A 349 10.58 19.03 -19.96
CA PRO A 349 9.68 18.95 -21.12
C PRO A 349 8.20 19.16 -20.77
N SER A 350 7.41 19.58 -21.76
CA SER A 350 5.95 19.77 -21.59
C SER A 350 5.19 18.49 -21.24
N TYR A 351 5.73 17.34 -21.61
CA TYR A 351 5.21 16.00 -21.38
C TYR A 351 5.76 15.36 -20.10
N ALA A 352 6.64 16.04 -19.36
CA ALA A 352 7.21 15.48 -18.14
C ALA A 352 6.15 15.34 -17.04
N HIS A 353 6.15 14.21 -16.35
CA HIS A 353 5.17 13.85 -15.31
C HIS A 353 4.97 14.96 -14.28
N ILE A 354 6.07 15.49 -13.69
CA ILE A 354 5.95 16.53 -12.66
C ILE A 354 5.35 17.84 -13.19
N ARG A 355 5.56 18.16 -14.48
CA ARG A 355 4.95 19.35 -15.10
C ARG A 355 3.45 19.12 -15.31
N ARG A 356 3.06 17.92 -15.74
CA ARG A 356 1.65 17.59 -15.97
C ARG A 356 0.87 17.45 -14.65
N ALA A 357 1.49 16.91 -13.62
CA ALA A 357 0.90 16.82 -12.29
C ALA A 357 0.80 18.17 -11.56
N HIS A 358 1.62 19.18 -11.97
CA HIS A 358 1.66 20.48 -11.32
C HIS A 358 0.35 21.25 -11.54
N SER A 359 -0.13 21.91 -10.47
CA SER A 359 -1.21 22.89 -10.53
C SER A 359 -0.70 24.23 -9.97
N THR A 360 -1.17 25.31 -10.58
CA THR A 360 -1.02 26.67 -10.03
C THR A 360 -2.08 26.99 -8.98
N ASP A 361 -3.12 26.17 -8.86
CA ASP A 361 -4.14 26.28 -7.81
C ASP A 361 -3.68 25.46 -6.58
N PRO A 362 -3.36 26.11 -5.45
CA PRO A 362 -2.92 25.42 -4.25
C PRO A 362 -4.00 24.52 -3.64
N SER A 363 -5.28 24.75 -3.96
CA SER A 363 -6.39 23.92 -3.48
C SER A 363 -6.50 22.55 -4.18
N GLU A 364 -5.85 22.36 -5.34
CA GLU A 364 -5.83 21.09 -6.06
C GLU A 364 -4.85 20.06 -5.47
N ARG A 365 -4.04 20.40 -4.46
CA ARG A 365 -3.07 19.47 -3.87
C ARG A 365 -3.77 18.29 -3.16
N ILE A 366 -3.14 17.12 -3.25
CA ILE A 366 -3.59 15.86 -2.67
C ILE A 366 -2.54 15.29 -1.73
N TYR A 367 -2.93 14.64 -0.65
CA TYR A 367 -2.03 13.95 0.28
C TYR A 367 -1.84 12.50 -0.13
N ARG A 368 -0.68 12.17 -0.71
CA ARG A 368 -0.36 10.86 -1.27
C ARG A 368 0.23 9.91 -0.23
N ARG A 369 -0.21 8.65 -0.29
CA ARG A 369 0.21 7.53 0.57
C ARG A 369 0.49 6.29 -0.28
N ALA A 370 1.32 6.42 -1.31
CA ALA A 370 1.64 5.35 -2.24
C ALA A 370 2.44 4.22 -1.57
N ALA A 371 2.33 3.03 -2.12
CA ALA A 371 3.15 1.85 -1.81
C ALA A 371 3.39 1.03 -3.08
N ASN A 372 4.46 0.26 -3.12
CA ASN A 372 4.73 -0.67 -4.20
C ASN A 372 3.92 -1.96 -4.02
N TYR A 373 3.66 -2.68 -5.11
CA TYR A 373 3.27 -4.08 -5.09
C TYR A 373 4.07 -4.87 -6.12
N ASP A 374 4.30 -6.15 -5.83
CA ASP A 374 5.01 -7.09 -6.71
C ASP A 374 4.46 -8.48 -6.43
N GLU A 375 3.45 -8.87 -7.17
CA GLU A 375 2.74 -10.14 -6.96
C GLU A 375 2.03 -10.61 -8.23
N GLY A 376 1.83 -11.92 -8.34
CA GLY A 376 1.09 -12.51 -9.47
C GLY A 376 1.72 -12.30 -10.84
N GLY A 377 3.03 -11.98 -10.89
CA GLY A 377 3.74 -11.66 -12.13
C GLY A 377 3.51 -10.22 -12.62
N GLU A 378 2.91 -9.38 -11.81
CA GLU A 378 2.73 -7.94 -12.04
C GLU A 378 3.41 -7.12 -10.96
N SER A 379 4.09 -6.05 -11.36
CA SER A 379 4.71 -5.08 -10.46
C SER A 379 4.11 -3.70 -10.69
N GLY A 380 4.02 -2.90 -9.62
CA GLY A 380 3.45 -1.57 -9.78
C GLY A 380 3.30 -0.77 -8.51
N LEU A 381 2.39 0.20 -8.56
CA LEU A 381 2.11 1.15 -7.50
C LEU A 381 0.66 1.09 -7.05
N LEU A 382 0.44 1.02 -5.76
CA LEU A 382 -0.81 1.34 -5.12
C LEU A 382 -0.79 2.84 -4.84
N PHE A 383 -1.33 3.61 -5.78
CA PHE A 383 -1.45 5.04 -5.62
C PHE A 383 -2.69 5.31 -4.76
N ALA A 384 -2.47 5.72 -3.54
CA ALA A 384 -3.51 6.18 -2.63
C ALA A 384 -3.34 7.67 -2.36
N CYS A 385 -4.41 8.44 -2.42
CA CYS A 385 -4.39 9.83 -1.99
C CYS A 385 -5.64 10.18 -1.17
N PHE A 386 -5.41 10.96 -0.13
CA PHE A 386 -6.43 11.49 0.74
C PHE A 386 -6.64 12.97 0.42
N GLN A 387 -7.89 13.38 0.36
CA GLN A 387 -8.28 14.74 0.03
C GLN A 387 -9.70 15.04 0.50
N ARG A 388 -10.05 16.32 0.52
CA ARG A 388 -11.39 16.76 0.90
C ARG A 388 -12.45 16.41 -0.15
N ASP A 389 -12.14 16.65 -1.44
CA ASP A 389 -13.05 16.38 -2.56
C ASP A 389 -12.28 15.96 -3.82
N PRO A 390 -12.41 14.71 -4.28
CA PRO A 390 -11.72 14.25 -5.48
C PRO A 390 -12.06 15.01 -6.75
N ARG A 391 -13.25 15.64 -6.84
CA ARG A 391 -13.70 16.37 -8.02
C ARG A 391 -12.90 17.64 -8.28
N THR A 392 -12.43 18.27 -7.22
CA THR A 392 -11.67 19.53 -7.28
C THR A 392 -10.16 19.32 -7.07
N GLN A 393 -9.73 18.13 -6.68
CA GLN A 393 -8.32 17.85 -6.36
C GLN A 393 -7.75 16.75 -7.26
N PHE A 394 -8.07 15.47 -7.05
CA PHE A 394 -7.51 14.36 -7.82
C PHE A 394 -7.90 14.40 -9.31
N ILE A 395 -9.17 14.61 -9.61
CA ILE A 395 -9.69 14.51 -11.00
C ILE A 395 -9.00 15.52 -11.94
N PRO A 396 -8.87 16.82 -11.62
CA PRO A 396 -8.15 17.77 -12.47
C PRO A 396 -6.68 17.39 -12.71
N ILE A 397 -5.99 16.90 -11.68
CA ILE A 397 -4.59 16.41 -11.80
C ILE A 397 -4.54 15.23 -12.77
N GLN A 398 -5.40 14.23 -12.57
CA GLN A 398 -5.43 13.03 -13.41
C GLN A 398 -5.80 13.35 -14.86
N GLN A 399 -6.67 14.31 -15.11
CA GLN A 399 -7.01 14.78 -16.46
C GLN A 399 -5.78 15.36 -17.18
N ARG A 400 -5.01 16.23 -16.51
CA ARG A 400 -3.77 16.78 -17.08
C ARG A 400 -2.72 15.70 -17.37
N LEU A 401 -2.62 14.68 -16.50
CA LEU A 401 -1.75 13.52 -16.74
C LEU A 401 -2.25 12.69 -17.93
N ASP A 402 -3.56 12.45 -18.02
CA ASP A 402 -4.15 11.67 -19.11
C ASP A 402 -3.95 12.32 -20.50
N GLU A 403 -3.92 13.65 -20.55
CA GLU A 403 -3.76 14.41 -21.81
C GLU A 403 -2.36 14.27 -22.43
N LEU A 404 -1.27 14.37 -21.67
CA LEU A 404 0.07 14.53 -22.26
C LEU A 404 1.21 13.97 -21.41
N ASP A 405 0.98 13.22 -20.34
CA ASP A 405 2.07 12.64 -19.56
C ASP A 405 2.74 11.51 -20.33
N LEU A 406 4.04 11.65 -20.62
CA LEU A 406 4.80 10.61 -21.33
C LEU A 406 4.91 9.32 -20.51
N LEU A 407 4.84 9.39 -19.18
CA LEU A 407 4.85 8.20 -18.31
C LEU A 407 3.69 7.24 -18.62
N ASN A 408 2.61 7.73 -19.22
CA ASN A 408 1.48 6.93 -19.69
C ASN A 408 1.87 5.77 -20.65
N GLU A 409 3.03 5.81 -21.27
CA GLU A 409 3.52 4.72 -22.13
C GLU A 409 3.92 3.47 -21.31
N TRP A 410 4.24 3.62 -20.02
CA TRP A 410 4.73 2.55 -19.15
C TRP A 410 3.86 2.26 -17.93
N VAL A 411 2.65 2.84 -17.87
CA VAL A 411 1.71 2.59 -16.78
C VAL A 411 0.33 2.24 -17.31
N THR A 412 -0.33 1.31 -16.61
CA THR A 412 -1.71 0.89 -16.89
C THR A 412 -2.48 0.84 -15.58
N HIS A 413 -3.61 1.53 -15.51
CA HIS A 413 -4.45 1.50 -14.31
C HIS A 413 -5.38 0.28 -14.37
N THR A 414 -5.15 -0.68 -13.48
CA THR A 414 -5.85 -1.97 -13.43
C THR A 414 -6.84 -2.08 -12.28
N GLY A 415 -6.92 -1.07 -11.40
CA GLY A 415 -7.90 -0.98 -10.34
C GLY A 415 -8.21 0.47 -9.97
N SER A 416 -9.44 0.72 -9.53
CA SER A 416 -9.93 2.06 -9.20
C SER A 416 -11.02 2.02 -8.13
N ALA A 417 -10.82 2.72 -7.01
CA ALA A 417 -11.81 2.81 -5.96
C ALA A 417 -11.83 4.20 -5.31
N VAL A 418 -13.01 4.61 -4.87
CA VAL A 418 -13.23 5.82 -4.08
C VAL A 418 -14.01 5.45 -2.83
N PHE A 419 -13.49 5.85 -1.66
CA PHE A 419 -14.13 5.61 -0.37
C PHE A 419 -14.20 6.89 0.45
N ALA A 420 -15.25 7.01 1.25
CA ALA A 420 -15.30 7.99 2.32
C ALA A 420 -14.65 7.37 3.57
N ILE A 421 -13.50 7.90 3.99
CA ILE A 421 -12.83 7.51 5.23
C ILE A 421 -13.60 8.13 6.39
N LEU A 422 -14.07 7.29 7.28
CA LEU A 422 -14.84 7.73 8.45
C LEU A 422 -14.02 8.70 9.31
N PRO A 423 -14.65 9.64 10.02
CA PRO A 423 -13.98 10.37 11.10
C PRO A 423 -13.38 9.42 12.13
N GLY A 424 -12.45 9.91 12.92
CA GLY A 424 -11.99 9.18 14.10
C GLY A 424 -13.11 9.00 15.14
N PHE A 425 -12.82 8.26 16.19
CA PHE A 425 -13.78 7.96 17.27
C PHE A 425 -13.10 8.06 18.63
N ALA A 426 -13.89 8.32 19.68
CA ALA A 426 -13.40 8.37 21.04
C ALA A 426 -13.53 7.02 21.75
N PRO A 427 -12.78 6.78 22.86
CA PRO A 427 -12.97 5.59 23.68
C PRO A 427 -14.43 5.41 24.10
N GLY A 428 -14.98 4.21 23.87
CA GLY A 428 -16.38 3.89 24.16
C GLY A 428 -17.39 4.31 23.07
N GLU A 429 -16.93 4.96 22.01
CA GLU A 429 -17.72 5.21 20.81
C GLU A 429 -17.46 4.14 19.77
N SER A 430 -18.34 4.02 18.78
CA SER A 430 -18.13 3.14 17.63
C SER A 430 -17.76 3.93 16.40
N LEU A 431 -16.86 3.37 15.58
CA LEU A 431 -16.65 3.82 14.22
C LEU A 431 -18.01 3.97 13.51
N GLY A 432 -18.16 5.00 12.67
CA GLY A 432 -19.38 5.24 11.92
C GLY A 432 -20.60 5.66 12.75
N ALA A 433 -20.46 5.96 14.05
CA ALA A 433 -21.57 6.43 14.88
C ALA A 433 -22.25 7.66 14.29
N SER A 434 -21.49 8.63 13.77
CA SER A 434 -22.00 9.83 13.10
C SER A 434 -22.79 9.53 11.83
N LEU A 435 -22.39 8.52 11.04
CA LEU A 435 -23.14 8.06 9.87
C LEU A 435 -24.47 7.43 10.26
N LEU A 436 -24.51 6.71 11.39
CA LEU A 436 -25.67 5.98 11.88
C LEU A 436 -26.63 6.83 12.73
N ALA A 437 -26.23 8.03 13.13
CA ALA A 437 -27.07 9.00 13.80
C ALA A 437 -28.15 9.59 12.84
#